data_284ff0f1fddcb2a110d8981e51feb676
#
_entry.id   284ff0f1fddcb2a110d8981e51feb676
#
_cell.length_a   1.000
_cell.length_b   1.000
_cell.length_c   1.000
_cell.angle_alpha   90.00
_cell.angle_beta   90.00
_cell.angle_gamma   90.00
#
_symmetry.space_group_name_H-M   'P 1'
#
loop_
_entity.id
_entity.type
_entity.pdbx_description
1 polymer ?
#
loop_
_entity_poly.entity_id
_entity_poly.type
_entity_poly.pdbx_seq_one_letter_code
_entity_poly.pdbx_strand_id
1 'polypeptide(L)'
;MKTQVLSYNYNREHIKPGILHIGVGNFHRAHEEFYTNLLLEDPTQQDWGICGAMLLPGDERLYRILEKQKKEYTLTICGRDGKDQTYQIGSLIELIWGIENPAAIINKIADKNIHIITPVSYTH
;
A
#
# COMPACT_ATOMS: atom_id res chain seq x y z
N MET A 1 11.37 -24.72 -10.11
CA MET A 1 9.94 -24.46 -10.28
C MET A 1 9.71 -22.97 -10.39
N LYS A 2 9.10 -22.53 -11.48
CA LYS A 2 8.82 -21.09 -11.64
C LYS A 2 7.55 -20.75 -10.87
N THR A 3 7.68 -19.82 -9.91
CA THR A 3 6.53 -19.28 -9.22
C THR A 3 5.78 -18.32 -10.14
N GLN A 4 4.53 -18.59 -10.38
CA GLN A 4 3.70 -17.71 -11.19
C GLN A 4 3.27 -16.51 -10.37
N VAL A 5 3.50 -15.31 -10.91
CA VAL A 5 3.05 -14.08 -10.27
C VAL A 5 1.67 -13.71 -10.81
N LEU A 6 0.71 -13.56 -9.90
CA LEU A 6 -0.64 -13.15 -10.24
C LEU A 6 -0.70 -11.62 -10.22
N SER A 7 -0.89 -11.04 -11.39
CA SER A 7 -0.97 -9.58 -11.54
C SER A 7 -2.41 -9.09 -11.35
N TYR A 8 -2.54 -7.87 -10.82
CA TYR A 8 -3.85 -7.22 -10.75
C TYR A 8 -4.28 -6.74 -12.14
N ASN A 9 -5.60 -6.56 -12.34
CA ASN A 9 -6.17 -6.17 -13.63
C ASN A 9 -6.69 -4.73 -13.66
N TYR A 10 -6.81 -4.07 -12.51
CA TYR A 10 -7.29 -2.69 -12.50
C TYR A 10 -6.21 -1.73 -13.04
N ASN A 11 -6.65 -0.59 -13.59
CA ASN A 11 -5.75 0.46 -14.04
C ASN A 11 -5.42 1.40 -12.89
N ARG A 12 -4.16 1.40 -12.43
CA ARG A 12 -3.72 2.21 -11.30
C ARG A 12 -3.94 3.71 -11.52
N GLU A 13 -3.91 4.16 -12.76
CA GLU A 13 -4.16 5.58 -13.07
C GLU A 13 -5.59 6.01 -12.73
N HIS A 14 -6.52 5.07 -12.68
CA HIS A 14 -7.92 5.34 -12.33
C HIS A 14 -8.18 5.20 -10.83
N ILE A 15 -7.22 4.71 -10.06
CA ILE A 15 -7.38 4.49 -8.63
C ILE A 15 -7.15 5.82 -7.90
N LYS A 16 -8.08 6.16 -7.01
CA LYS A 16 -7.97 7.36 -6.17
C LYS A 16 -7.59 6.96 -4.74
N PRO A 17 -6.78 7.78 -4.05
CA PRO A 17 -6.46 7.50 -2.65
C PRO A 17 -7.68 7.76 -1.78
N GLY A 18 -8.15 6.72 -1.11
CA GLY A 18 -9.26 6.80 -0.16
C GLY A 18 -8.86 6.47 1.25
N ILE A 19 -7.71 5.85 1.43
CA ILE A 19 -7.16 5.45 2.72
C ILE A 19 -5.81 6.10 2.91
N LEU A 20 -5.64 6.81 4.02
CA LEU A 20 -4.32 7.30 4.44
C LEU A 20 -3.81 6.39 5.55
N HIS A 21 -2.74 5.66 5.29
CA HIS A 21 -2.11 4.80 6.29
C HIS A 21 -0.81 5.42 6.77
N ILE A 22 -0.68 5.56 8.08
CA ILE A 22 0.50 6.13 8.72
C ILE A 22 1.36 4.99 9.26
N GLY A 23 2.57 4.83 8.72
CA GLY A 23 3.48 3.78 9.15
C GLY A 23 3.45 2.54 8.26
N VAL A 24 3.94 2.63 7.03
CA VAL A 24 3.97 1.51 6.08
C VAL A 24 5.02 0.49 6.51
N GLY A 25 4.57 -0.66 6.98
CA GLY A 25 5.46 -1.73 7.44
C GLY A 25 5.09 -3.07 6.83
N ASN A 26 5.72 -4.13 7.34
CA ASN A 26 5.49 -5.47 6.82
C ASN A 26 4.05 -5.94 7.02
N PHE A 27 3.49 -5.69 8.21
CA PHE A 27 2.12 -6.11 8.50
C PHE A 27 1.11 -5.42 7.59
N HIS A 28 1.25 -4.11 7.41
CA HIS A 28 0.39 -3.34 6.52
C HIS A 28 0.46 -3.86 5.08
N ARG A 29 1.69 -4.09 4.57
CA ARG A 29 1.88 -4.55 3.20
C ARG A 29 1.35 -5.96 2.96
N ALA A 30 1.36 -6.80 4.00
CA ALA A 30 0.89 -8.18 3.89
C ALA A 30 -0.62 -8.31 4.11
N HIS A 31 -1.26 -7.34 4.72
CA HIS A 31 -2.68 -7.42 5.09
C HIS A 31 -3.51 -6.33 4.42
N GLU A 32 -3.44 -5.10 4.90
CA GLU A 32 -4.31 -4.04 4.40
C GLU A 32 -4.13 -3.80 2.90
N GLU A 33 -2.89 -3.72 2.44
CA GLU A 33 -2.63 -3.50 1.02
C GLU A 33 -3.02 -4.69 0.15
N PHE A 34 -2.86 -5.90 0.67
CA PHE A 34 -3.26 -7.10 -0.05
C PHE A 34 -4.77 -7.17 -0.24
N TYR A 35 -5.54 -6.98 0.84
CA TYR A 35 -7.00 -7.02 0.75
C TYR A 35 -7.54 -5.87 -0.08
N THR A 36 -6.94 -4.68 0.02
CA THR A 36 -7.31 -3.55 -0.82
C THR A 36 -7.01 -3.84 -2.28
N ASN A 37 -5.89 -4.51 -2.57
CA ASN A 37 -5.55 -4.90 -3.93
C ASN A 37 -6.64 -5.78 -4.56
N LEU A 38 -7.21 -6.69 -3.79
CA LEU A 38 -8.33 -7.51 -4.24
C LEU A 38 -9.59 -6.68 -4.44
N LEU A 39 -9.87 -5.75 -3.52
CA LEU A 39 -11.05 -4.88 -3.59
C LEU A 39 -11.04 -4.00 -4.84
N LEU A 40 -9.87 -3.50 -5.23
CA LEU A 40 -9.74 -2.60 -6.37
C LEU A 40 -10.04 -3.27 -7.71
N GLU A 41 -10.13 -4.59 -7.76
CA GLU A 41 -10.59 -5.31 -8.95
C GLU A 41 -12.07 -5.00 -9.26
N ASP A 42 -12.84 -4.57 -8.26
CA ASP A 42 -14.23 -4.15 -8.45
C ASP A 42 -14.23 -2.71 -8.98
N PRO A 43 -14.78 -2.47 -10.19
CA PRO A 43 -14.79 -1.11 -10.77
C PRO A 43 -15.52 -0.07 -9.93
N THR A 44 -16.41 -0.50 -9.02
CA THR A 44 -17.16 0.42 -8.15
C THR A 44 -16.38 0.80 -6.89
N GLN A 45 -15.20 0.19 -6.65
CA GLN A 45 -14.43 0.37 -5.42
C GLN A 45 -13.07 1.01 -5.67
N GLN A 46 -12.89 1.72 -6.76
CA GLN A 46 -11.59 2.25 -7.15
C GLN A 46 -11.22 3.57 -6.46
N ASP A 47 -12.06 4.04 -5.53
CA ASP A 47 -11.76 5.19 -4.68
C ASP A 47 -11.07 4.81 -3.37
N TRP A 48 -10.65 3.54 -3.22
CA TRP A 48 -10.08 3.00 -1.98
C TRP A 48 -8.57 2.72 -2.07
N GLY A 49 -7.87 3.33 -3.02
CA GLY A 49 -6.42 3.22 -3.08
C GLY A 49 -5.76 3.75 -1.81
N ILE A 50 -4.55 3.30 -1.54
CA ILE A 50 -3.83 3.63 -0.31
C ILE A 50 -2.76 4.68 -0.58
N CYS A 51 -2.77 5.74 0.25
CA CYS A 51 -1.66 6.66 0.40
C CYS A 51 -0.94 6.29 1.69
N GLY A 52 0.31 5.89 1.61
CA GLY A 52 1.12 5.57 2.77
C GLY A 52 1.96 6.76 3.21
N ALA A 53 2.06 6.99 4.51
CA ALA A 53 2.90 8.03 5.07
C ALA A 53 3.92 7.41 6.02
N MET A 54 5.19 7.78 5.85
CA MET A 54 6.29 7.30 6.68
C MET A 54 6.84 8.44 7.51
N LEU A 55 6.96 8.24 8.82
CA LEU A 55 7.32 9.29 9.78
C LEU A 55 8.64 9.06 10.50
N LEU A 56 9.22 7.87 10.39
CA LEU A 56 10.42 7.52 11.14
C LEU A 56 11.66 7.54 10.25
N PRO A 57 12.79 8.08 10.76
CA PRO A 57 14.05 8.07 10.00
C PRO A 57 14.47 6.68 9.55
N GLY A 58 14.17 5.64 10.33
CA GLY A 58 14.49 4.26 9.99
C GLY A 58 13.73 3.73 8.78
N ASP A 59 12.70 4.41 8.34
CA ASP A 59 11.88 3.99 7.19
C ASP A 59 12.45 4.50 5.85
N GLU A 60 13.51 5.30 5.86
CA GLU A 60 14.02 5.93 4.63
C GLU A 60 14.39 4.90 3.58
N ARG A 61 15.04 3.81 3.98
CA ARG A 61 15.44 2.78 3.02
C ARG A 61 14.23 2.15 2.33
N LEU A 62 13.21 1.81 3.10
CA LEU A 62 11.99 1.23 2.55
C LEU A 62 11.26 2.23 1.64
N TYR A 63 11.21 3.49 2.06
CA TYR A 63 10.60 4.54 1.24
C TYR A 63 11.27 4.62 -0.12
N ARG A 64 12.61 4.66 -0.16
CA ARG A 64 13.35 4.77 -1.42
C ARG A 64 13.17 3.53 -2.29
N ILE A 65 13.12 2.34 -1.67
CA ILE A 65 12.89 1.10 -2.41
C ILE A 65 11.51 1.10 -3.06
N LEU A 66 10.46 1.46 -2.30
CA LEU A 66 9.09 1.49 -2.83
C LEU A 66 8.92 2.54 -3.91
N GLU A 67 9.52 3.72 -3.77
CA GLU A 67 9.48 4.75 -4.79
C GLU A 67 10.15 4.27 -6.09
N LYS A 68 11.29 3.60 -5.97
CA LYS A 68 12.01 3.06 -7.11
C LYS A 68 11.21 1.98 -7.83
N GLN A 69 10.40 1.22 -7.11
CA GLN A 69 9.55 0.16 -7.63
C GLN A 69 8.17 0.67 -8.05
N LYS A 70 7.97 1.98 -8.15
CA LYS A 70 6.68 2.62 -8.45
C LYS A 70 5.58 2.23 -7.46
N LYS A 71 5.98 2.02 -6.19
CA LYS A 71 5.10 1.64 -5.09
C LYS A 71 4.42 0.28 -5.29
N GLU A 72 5.01 -0.57 -6.10
CA GLU A 72 4.56 -1.95 -6.30
C GLU A 72 5.53 -2.94 -5.66
N TYR A 73 5.01 -4.06 -5.23
CA TYR A 73 5.81 -5.13 -4.66
C TYR A 73 5.09 -6.46 -4.84
N THR A 74 5.79 -7.55 -4.58
CA THR A 74 5.20 -8.89 -4.61
C THR A 74 5.00 -9.41 -3.19
N LEU A 75 3.91 -10.14 -3.01
CA LEU A 75 3.58 -10.82 -1.76
C LEU A 75 3.37 -12.29 -2.04
N THR A 76 4.10 -13.15 -1.34
CA THR A 76 3.94 -14.59 -1.46
C THR A 76 3.17 -15.11 -0.25
N ILE A 77 2.07 -15.81 -0.52
CA ILE A 77 1.28 -16.46 0.51
C ILE A 77 1.58 -17.95 0.48
N CYS A 78 2.08 -18.47 1.60
CA CYS A 78 2.42 -19.86 1.73
C CYS A 78 1.16 -20.68 2.01
N GLY A 79 0.81 -21.60 1.08
CA GLY A 79 -0.35 -22.45 1.24
C GLY A 79 -0.10 -23.61 2.18
N ARG A 80 -1.15 -24.04 2.89
CA ARG A 80 -1.07 -25.19 3.81
C ARG A 80 -0.79 -26.49 3.06
N ASP A 81 -1.12 -26.53 1.78
CA ASP A 81 -0.90 -27.70 0.91
C ASP A 81 0.49 -27.69 0.24
N GLY A 82 1.37 -26.78 0.66
CA GLY A 82 2.69 -26.62 0.07
C GLY A 82 2.70 -25.84 -1.24
N LYS A 83 1.56 -25.32 -1.66
CA LYS A 83 1.48 -24.48 -2.87
C LYS A 83 1.47 -23.01 -2.50
N ASP A 84 2.54 -22.34 -2.88
CA ASP A 84 2.67 -20.90 -2.63
C ASP A 84 2.09 -20.11 -3.80
N GLN A 85 1.45 -18.99 -3.49
CA GLN A 85 0.97 -18.05 -4.49
C GLN A 85 1.63 -16.71 -4.29
N THR A 86 2.10 -16.11 -5.37
CA THR A 86 2.75 -14.80 -5.36
C THR A 86 1.87 -13.81 -6.10
N TYR A 87 1.58 -12.69 -5.46
CA TYR A 87 0.74 -11.63 -5.99
C TYR A 87 1.55 -10.36 -6.20
N GLN A 88 1.28 -9.65 -7.29
CA GLN A 88 1.77 -8.31 -7.48
C GLN A 88 0.77 -7.35 -6.84
N ILE A 89 1.25 -6.50 -5.93
CA ILE A 89 0.42 -5.59 -5.15
C ILE A 89 0.61 -4.17 -5.68
N GLY A 90 -0.47 -3.55 -6.12
CA GLY A 90 -0.46 -2.19 -6.67
C GLY A 90 -1.40 -1.23 -5.95
N SER A 91 -1.94 -1.60 -4.79
CA SER A 91 -2.90 -0.78 -4.06
C SER A 91 -2.28 0.44 -3.38
N LEU A 92 -0.96 0.44 -3.16
CA LEU A 92 -0.24 1.60 -2.64
C LEU A 92 0.05 2.55 -3.80
N ILE A 93 -0.79 3.57 -3.98
CA ILE A 93 -0.71 4.46 -5.14
C ILE A 93 0.00 5.77 -4.84
N GLU A 94 0.10 6.17 -3.58
CA GLU A 94 0.84 7.35 -3.16
C GLU A 94 1.68 7.02 -1.93
N LEU A 95 2.82 7.71 -1.79
CA LEU A 95 3.73 7.50 -0.67
C LEU A 95 4.31 8.86 -0.27
N ILE A 96 4.21 9.19 1.02
CA ILE A 96 4.69 10.46 1.56
C ILE A 96 5.83 10.21 2.52
N TRP A 97 6.98 10.87 2.28
CA TRP A 97 8.09 10.89 3.21
C TRP A 97 7.88 12.07 4.17
N GLY A 98 7.25 11.79 5.31
CA GLY A 98 6.79 12.81 6.24
C GLY A 98 7.90 13.59 6.94
N ILE A 99 9.12 13.05 6.97
CA ILE A 99 10.26 13.75 7.57
C ILE A 99 10.65 14.97 6.74
N GLU A 100 10.65 14.83 5.41
CA GLU A 100 10.96 15.94 4.51
C GLU A 100 9.75 16.82 4.20
N ASN A 101 8.55 16.24 4.28
CA ASN A 101 7.35 16.97 3.87
C ASN A 101 6.17 16.69 4.79
N PRO A 102 6.22 17.17 6.05
CA PRO A 102 5.10 16.97 6.97
C PRO A 102 3.82 17.67 6.52
N ALA A 103 3.93 18.78 5.78
CA ALA A 103 2.77 19.49 5.27
C ALA A 103 1.96 18.63 4.31
N ALA A 104 2.60 17.73 3.55
CA ALA A 104 1.90 16.84 2.63
C ALA A 104 0.97 15.88 3.39
N ILE A 105 1.37 15.44 4.57
CA ILE A 105 0.53 14.56 5.40
C ILE A 105 -0.70 15.34 5.89
N ILE A 106 -0.50 16.56 6.37
CA ILE A 106 -1.60 17.40 6.83
C ILE A 106 -2.59 17.68 5.69
N ASN A 107 -2.07 18.01 4.53
CA ASN A 107 -2.90 18.24 3.35
C ASN A 107 -3.67 16.99 2.95
N LYS A 108 -3.06 15.81 3.09
CA LYS A 108 -3.72 14.55 2.77
C LYS A 108 -4.84 14.23 3.76
N ILE A 109 -4.64 14.53 5.05
CA ILE A 109 -5.69 14.36 6.06
C ILE A 109 -6.89 15.22 5.73
N ALA A 110 -6.66 16.43 5.22
CA ALA A 110 -7.73 17.35 4.84
C ALA A 110 -8.32 17.08 3.46
N ASP A 111 -7.76 16.15 2.71
CA ASP A 111 -8.23 15.81 1.36
C ASP A 111 -9.60 15.14 1.44
N LYS A 112 -10.57 15.68 0.69
CA LYS A 112 -11.94 15.17 0.69
C LYS A 112 -12.06 13.75 0.15
N ASN A 113 -11.09 13.26 -0.59
CA ASN A 113 -11.09 11.90 -1.13
C ASN A 113 -10.66 10.86 -0.09
N ILE A 114 -10.00 11.28 0.99
CA ILE A 114 -9.59 10.40 2.05
C ILE A 114 -10.78 10.16 2.99
N HIS A 115 -11.21 8.91 3.10
CA HIS A 115 -12.35 8.51 3.92
C HIS A 115 -11.92 7.85 5.22
N ILE A 116 -10.76 7.19 5.23
CA ILE A 116 -10.28 6.43 6.39
C ILE A 116 -8.81 6.75 6.61
N ILE A 117 -8.45 6.94 7.88
CA ILE A 117 -7.06 7.10 8.31
C ILE A 117 -6.74 5.91 9.21
N THR A 118 -5.72 5.12 8.83
CA THR A 118 -5.32 3.96 9.60
C THR A 118 -3.90 4.17 10.13
N PRO A 119 -3.71 4.26 11.45
CA PRO A 119 -2.36 4.34 12.03
C PRO A 119 -1.79 2.95 12.26
N VAL A 120 -0.46 2.86 12.26
CA VAL A 120 0.20 1.66 12.73
C VAL A 120 0.22 1.68 14.27
N SER A 121 0.09 0.51 14.87
CA SER A 121 0.21 0.38 16.32
C SER A 121 1.66 0.07 16.69
N TYR A 122 2.26 0.90 17.53
CA TYR A 122 3.60 0.67 18.06
C TYR A 122 3.55 0.06 19.47
N THR A 123 2.56 -0.76 19.73
CA THR A 123 2.50 -1.46 21.02
C THR A 123 3.50 -2.61 21.02
N HIS A 124 4.38 -2.57 21.99
CA HIS A 124 5.37 -3.62 22.23
C HIS A 124 5.02 -4.39 23.49
#